data_31725efd2ba407e8a1e6436579a91edf
#
_entry.id   31725efd2ba407e8a1e6436579a91edf
#
_cell.length_a   1.000
_cell.length_b   1.000
_cell.length_c   1.000
_cell.angle_alpha   90.00
_cell.angle_beta   90.00
_cell.angle_gamma   90.00
#
_symmetry.space_group_name_H-M   'P 1'
#
loop_
_entity.id
_entity.type
_entity.pdbx_description
1 polymer ?
#
loop_
_entity_poly.entity_id
_entity_poly.type
_entity_poly.pdbx_seq_one_letter_code
_entity_poly.pdbx_strand_id
1 'polypeptide(L)'
;MHVTGGGDCLVLMPTGGGKSLCYQLPSLLREGCGIVVSPLIALMRDQVEGLLDAGVKAAVLNSSLSWEEASSVEQRLLAGDLDLLYIAPERLLTPRCLDLLARAQLALFAIDEAHCVSQWGHDFRPEYIELSMLAERFPNVPRIALTATADELTRSEIVTRLKLDDSPRFIASFDRPNIRYEIIEKQNARSQLQAFIAERHVGDAGIVYCLSRAKVDETAASLASAGIPALAYHAGLNATVRARHQDRFINEDGVVIVATIAFGMGIDKPDVRFVAHLDLPKSIEAYYQETGRAGRDGKPADAWMTYGLADIVQQRRMIDQSTGKDAYKRVSVGKLDALVGLCETAGCRRVRLLDYFGEASGDPNCGNCDNCLSPPRVWDGTVVAQKALSCVYRTGQRFGAGHLIDVLIGNSTERVTQYRHDQLSVFGVGAELNDKQWRTVMRQLVSLGHLQPDSEAYGALKLTASARGILKGESKAILREATAAGSTCKRVVKAKTAKRAATSSSASPGSSLVPDSHDKSGNAGLLSALRVWRTGMARKRGVPAYVIFHDATLEGIASSRPKTHDQLRVVAGIGDKKLERYGDALLLLVRSEVD
;
A
#
# COMPACT_ATOMS: atom_id res chain seq x y z
N MET A 1 23.05 -15.67 -1.68
CA MET A 1 24.42 -16.08 -2.09
C MET A 1 25.38 -14.89 -2.30
N HIS A 2 25.01 -13.79 -3.00
CA HIS A 2 25.98 -12.70 -3.24
C HIS A 2 26.50 -12.06 -1.92
N VAL A 3 25.60 -11.68 -1.01
CA VAL A 3 25.96 -11.07 0.29
C VAL A 3 26.67 -12.06 1.22
N THR A 4 26.31 -13.35 1.17
CA THR A 4 27.04 -14.39 1.93
C THR A 4 28.49 -14.54 1.46
N GLY A 5 28.76 -14.28 0.18
CA GLY A 5 30.11 -14.21 -0.40
C GLY A 5 30.87 -12.92 -0.12
N GLY A 6 30.28 -11.95 0.59
CA GLY A 6 30.93 -10.69 0.97
C GLY A 6 30.72 -9.53 -0.03
N GLY A 7 29.79 -9.66 -1.00
CA GLY A 7 29.51 -8.60 -1.97
C GLY A 7 28.39 -7.66 -1.52
N ASP A 8 28.50 -6.39 -1.89
CA ASP A 8 27.44 -5.38 -1.71
C ASP A 8 26.33 -5.56 -2.74
N CYS A 9 25.09 -5.18 -2.42
CA CYS A 9 24.00 -5.18 -3.39
C CYS A 9 22.84 -4.24 -3.03
N LEU A 10 22.03 -3.92 -4.05
CA LEU A 10 20.74 -3.27 -3.92
C LEU A 10 19.62 -4.28 -4.22
N VAL A 11 18.64 -4.39 -3.31
CA VAL A 11 17.47 -5.29 -3.45
C VAL A 11 16.19 -4.48 -3.49
N LEU A 12 15.42 -4.65 -4.55
CA LEU A 12 14.08 -4.10 -4.69
C LEU A 12 13.07 -5.26 -4.69
N MET A 13 12.18 -5.27 -3.70
CA MET A 13 11.13 -6.29 -3.58
C MET A 13 9.86 -5.65 -3.04
N PRO A 14 8.67 -6.06 -3.49
CA PRO A 14 7.41 -5.54 -3.00
C PRO A 14 7.24 -5.75 -1.49
N THR A 15 6.37 -4.94 -0.88
CA THR A 15 5.97 -5.16 0.51
C THR A 15 5.31 -6.54 0.64
N GLY A 16 5.71 -7.32 1.66
CA GLY A 16 5.30 -8.71 1.81
C GLY A 16 6.06 -9.72 0.95
N GLY A 17 7.02 -9.28 0.13
CA GLY A 17 7.85 -10.15 -0.71
C GLY A 17 9.00 -10.87 0.00
N GLY A 18 9.13 -10.75 1.33
CA GLY A 18 10.20 -11.42 2.09
C GLY A 18 11.53 -10.66 2.12
N LYS A 19 11.55 -9.33 1.97
CA LYS A 19 12.76 -8.49 2.04
C LYS A 19 13.64 -8.79 3.27
N SER A 20 13.03 -8.97 4.43
CA SER A 20 13.76 -9.22 5.69
C SER A 20 14.61 -10.50 5.62
N LEU A 21 14.16 -11.54 4.93
CA LEU A 21 14.92 -12.77 4.75
C LEU A 21 16.21 -12.55 3.94
N CYS A 22 16.26 -11.53 3.07
CA CYS A 22 17.43 -11.24 2.25
C CYS A 22 18.65 -10.79 3.08
N TYR A 23 18.45 -10.28 4.28
CA TYR A 23 19.53 -9.95 5.21
C TYR A 23 19.56 -10.85 6.45
N GLN A 24 18.41 -11.37 6.90
CA GLN A 24 18.35 -12.26 8.07
C GLN A 24 19.14 -13.56 7.82
N LEU A 25 18.86 -14.25 6.71
CA LEU A 25 19.56 -15.49 6.38
C LEU A 25 21.08 -15.29 6.18
N PRO A 26 21.56 -14.30 5.40
CA PRO A 26 22.99 -14.03 5.32
C PRO A 26 23.64 -13.70 6.68
N SER A 27 22.95 -12.98 7.57
CA SER A 27 23.47 -12.69 8.91
C SER A 27 23.69 -13.96 9.74
N LEU A 28 22.83 -14.97 9.61
CA LEU A 28 22.95 -16.25 10.30
C LEU A 28 24.01 -17.18 9.68
N LEU A 29 24.35 -16.97 8.40
CA LEU A 29 25.31 -17.81 7.67
C LEU A 29 26.75 -17.27 7.70
N ARG A 30 26.93 -15.99 8.00
CA ARG A 30 28.23 -15.35 8.11
C ARG A 30 28.65 -15.26 9.58
N GLU A 31 29.94 -15.21 9.82
CA GLU A 31 30.47 -15.00 11.17
C GLU A 31 30.24 -13.56 11.64
N GLY A 32 29.77 -13.39 12.88
CA GLY A 32 29.51 -12.10 13.51
C GLY A 32 28.05 -11.69 13.50
N CYS A 33 27.77 -10.48 13.92
CA CYS A 33 26.43 -9.92 14.06
C CYS A 33 26.03 -9.12 12.81
N GLY A 34 24.83 -9.39 12.26
CA GLY A 34 24.21 -8.58 11.24
C GLY A 34 23.63 -7.28 11.81
N ILE A 35 24.04 -6.13 11.29
CA ILE A 35 23.57 -4.81 11.72
C ILE A 35 22.48 -4.34 10.77
N VAL A 36 21.25 -4.19 11.27
CA VAL A 36 20.10 -3.75 10.48
C VAL A 36 19.75 -2.30 10.82
N VAL A 37 19.98 -1.41 9.87
CA VAL A 37 19.59 0.01 10.00
C VAL A 37 18.16 0.16 9.52
N SER A 38 17.26 0.55 10.41
CA SER A 38 15.84 0.75 10.10
C SER A 38 15.34 2.08 10.66
N PRO A 39 14.46 2.81 9.92
CA PRO A 39 14.01 4.13 10.34
C PRO A 39 12.91 4.11 11.42
N LEU A 40 12.44 2.91 11.83
CA LEU A 40 11.20 2.75 12.57
C LEU A 40 11.34 1.84 13.78
N ILE A 41 11.26 2.45 14.96
CA ILE A 41 11.37 1.74 16.24
C ILE A 41 10.32 0.62 16.41
N ALA A 42 9.07 0.88 16.00
CA ALA A 42 8.00 -0.11 16.10
C ALA A 42 8.29 -1.36 15.23
N LEU A 43 8.70 -1.14 13.96
CA LEU A 43 9.06 -2.23 13.06
C LEU A 43 10.23 -3.07 13.59
N MET A 44 11.25 -2.40 14.16
CA MET A 44 12.40 -3.11 14.75
C MET A 44 11.96 -4.05 15.86
N ARG A 45 11.02 -3.62 16.73
CA ARG A 45 10.52 -4.48 17.82
C ARG A 45 9.78 -5.70 17.29
N ASP A 46 8.85 -5.49 16.35
CA ASP A 46 8.08 -6.58 15.75
C ASP A 46 9.00 -7.61 15.07
N GLN A 47 10.04 -7.14 14.34
CA GLN A 47 11.03 -8.02 13.69
C GLN A 47 11.86 -8.78 14.70
N VAL A 48 12.31 -8.14 15.79
CA VAL A 48 13.10 -8.78 16.84
C VAL A 48 12.27 -9.81 17.60
N GLU A 49 11.01 -9.52 17.94
CA GLU A 49 10.13 -10.48 18.60
C GLU A 49 9.92 -11.74 17.74
N GLY A 50 9.67 -11.58 16.45
CA GLY A 50 9.54 -12.70 15.52
C GLY A 50 10.82 -13.53 15.40
N LEU A 51 12.00 -12.90 15.43
CA LEU A 51 13.30 -13.58 15.41
C LEU A 51 13.57 -14.35 16.71
N LEU A 52 13.27 -13.75 17.86
CA LEU A 52 13.40 -14.41 19.17
C LEU A 52 12.50 -15.65 19.27
N ASP A 53 11.27 -15.55 18.78
CA ASP A 53 10.35 -16.70 18.70
C ASP A 53 10.85 -17.80 17.76
N ALA A 54 11.59 -17.44 16.71
CA ALA A 54 12.28 -18.39 15.83
C ALA A 54 13.58 -18.95 16.46
N GLY A 55 14.01 -18.42 17.63
CA GLY A 55 15.22 -18.83 18.35
C GLY A 55 16.50 -18.16 17.86
N VAL A 56 16.40 -17.06 17.12
CA VAL A 56 17.51 -16.21 16.68
C VAL A 56 17.83 -15.20 17.78
N LYS A 57 19.09 -14.98 18.07
CA LYS A 57 19.55 -14.03 19.09
C LYS A 57 19.55 -12.61 18.52
N ALA A 58 18.42 -11.94 18.62
CA ALA A 58 18.24 -10.57 18.10
C ALA A 58 18.06 -9.55 19.23
N ALA A 59 18.41 -8.30 18.96
CA ALA A 59 18.20 -7.17 19.87
C ALA A 59 17.91 -5.87 19.10
N VAL A 60 17.41 -4.86 19.83
CA VAL A 60 17.19 -3.49 19.31
C VAL A 60 18.11 -2.54 20.07
N LEU A 61 18.70 -1.55 19.36
CA LEU A 61 19.44 -0.45 19.96
C LEU A 61 18.91 0.88 19.41
N ASN A 62 18.05 1.56 20.17
CA ASN A 62 17.43 2.82 19.78
C ASN A 62 17.32 3.80 20.97
N SER A 63 16.72 4.96 20.75
CA SER A 63 16.59 6.04 21.75
C SER A 63 15.53 5.78 22.84
N SER A 64 14.70 4.73 22.69
CA SER A 64 13.64 4.41 23.68
C SER A 64 14.11 3.49 24.82
N LEU A 65 15.31 2.93 24.70
CA LEU A 65 15.90 2.06 25.73
C LEU A 65 16.45 2.89 26.90
N SER A 66 16.33 2.33 28.11
CA SER A 66 17.07 2.84 29.27
C SER A 66 18.58 2.65 29.09
N TRP A 67 19.37 3.35 29.88
CA TRP A 67 20.83 3.20 29.83
C TRP A 67 21.27 1.77 30.15
N GLU A 68 20.62 1.12 31.10
CA GLU A 68 20.93 -0.26 31.54
C GLU A 68 20.62 -1.27 30.40
N GLU A 69 19.46 -1.16 29.78
CA GLU A 69 19.08 -1.99 28.64
C GLU A 69 20.05 -1.81 27.45
N ALA A 70 20.38 -0.56 27.12
CA ALA A 70 21.31 -0.27 26.04
C ALA A 70 22.72 -0.85 26.35
N SER A 71 23.21 -0.70 27.59
CA SER A 71 24.50 -1.25 28.02
C SER A 71 24.52 -2.78 27.94
N SER A 72 23.43 -3.45 28.33
CA SER A 72 23.29 -4.90 28.21
C SER A 72 23.38 -5.37 26.75
N VAL A 73 22.70 -4.68 25.82
CA VAL A 73 22.77 -4.98 24.40
C VAL A 73 24.20 -4.76 23.86
N GLU A 74 24.85 -3.65 24.23
CA GLU A 74 26.23 -3.35 23.83
C GLU A 74 27.21 -4.43 24.31
N GLN A 75 27.06 -4.94 25.54
CA GLN A 75 27.88 -6.04 26.09
C GLN A 75 27.64 -7.36 25.33
N ARG A 76 26.40 -7.71 25.05
CA ARG A 76 26.06 -8.91 24.27
C ARG A 76 26.63 -8.87 22.86
N LEU A 77 26.62 -7.70 22.22
CA LEU A 77 27.23 -7.51 20.90
C LEU A 77 28.75 -7.80 20.96
N LEU A 78 29.45 -7.21 21.93
CA LEU A 78 30.91 -7.42 22.10
C LEU A 78 31.28 -8.84 22.49
N ALA A 79 30.41 -9.54 23.21
CA ALA A 79 30.58 -10.94 23.58
C ALA A 79 30.29 -11.92 22.42
N GLY A 80 29.78 -11.44 21.26
CA GLY A 80 29.37 -12.30 20.13
C GLY A 80 28.09 -13.09 20.42
N ASP A 81 27.24 -12.62 21.33
CA ASP A 81 25.98 -13.28 21.70
C ASP A 81 24.76 -12.71 20.97
N LEU A 82 24.98 -12.07 19.84
CA LEU A 82 23.91 -11.56 18.96
C LEU A 82 24.13 -12.01 17.52
N ASP A 83 23.07 -12.56 16.90
CA ASP A 83 23.03 -12.86 15.47
C ASP A 83 22.62 -11.62 14.66
N LEU A 84 21.66 -10.82 15.18
CA LEU A 84 21.19 -9.59 14.56
C LEU A 84 21.01 -8.47 15.58
N LEU A 85 21.39 -7.26 15.18
CA LEU A 85 21.16 -6.03 15.93
C LEU A 85 20.49 -4.99 15.07
N TYR A 86 19.25 -4.61 15.42
CA TYR A 86 18.50 -3.55 14.78
C TYR A 86 18.85 -2.20 15.42
N ILE A 87 19.27 -1.22 14.61
CA ILE A 87 19.73 0.09 15.09
C ILE A 87 19.00 1.20 14.32
N ALA A 88 18.55 2.23 15.05
CA ALA A 88 18.07 3.47 14.45
C ALA A 88 19.24 4.26 13.82
N PRO A 89 19.06 4.89 12.63
CA PRO A 89 20.14 5.60 11.94
C PRO A 89 20.79 6.69 12.79
N GLU A 90 20.00 7.44 13.58
CA GLU A 90 20.50 8.50 14.46
C GLU A 90 21.41 7.93 15.59
N ARG A 91 21.09 6.73 16.05
CA ARG A 91 21.92 6.04 17.07
C ARG A 91 23.20 5.47 16.46
N LEU A 92 23.10 4.88 15.28
CA LEU A 92 24.25 4.28 14.58
C LEU A 92 25.33 5.31 14.30
N LEU A 93 24.94 6.52 13.85
CA LEU A 93 25.85 7.60 13.47
C LEU A 93 26.56 8.27 14.64
N THR A 94 26.21 7.93 15.88
CA THR A 94 26.96 8.47 17.05
C THR A 94 28.37 7.91 17.11
N PRO A 95 29.40 8.74 17.44
CA PRO A 95 30.79 8.28 17.55
C PRO A 95 30.94 7.07 18.46
N ARG A 96 30.23 7.06 19.61
CA ARG A 96 30.23 5.94 20.56
C ARG A 96 29.74 4.64 19.91
N CYS A 97 28.66 4.68 19.11
CA CYS A 97 28.13 3.49 18.47
C CYS A 97 29.07 2.99 17.37
N LEU A 98 29.64 3.89 16.57
CA LEU A 98 30.60 3.54 15.52
C LEU A 98 31.88 2.90 16.11
N ASP A 99 32.36 3.39 17.26
CA ASP A 99 33.51 2.81 17.97
C ASP A 99 33.16 1.45 18.60
N LEU A 100 31.92 1.27 19.07
CA LEU A 100 31.40 -0.02 19.51
C LEU A 100 31.41 -1.04 18.37
N LEU A 101 30.85 -0.67 17.20
CA LEU A 101 30.81 -1.55 16.03
C LEU A 101 32.21 -1.89 15.49
N ALA A 102 33.17 -0.97 15.57
CA ALA A 102 34.55 -1.22 15.17
C ALA A 102 35.26 -2.29 16.03
N ARG A 103 34.76 -2.55 17.25
CA ARG A 103 35.26 -3.56 18.17
C ARG A 103 34.52 -4.89 18.09
N ALA A 104 33.38 -4.93 17.44
CA ALA A 104 32.54 -6.12 17.28
C ALA A 104 32.88 -6.85 15.98
N GLN A 105 32.62 -8.16 15.95
CA GLN A 105 32.66 -8.93 14.71
C GLN A 105 31.31 -8.75 13.97
N LEU A 106 31.38 -8.22 12.74
CA LEU A 106 30.21 -7.85 11.96
C LEU A 106 30.03 -8.77 10.75
N ALA A 107 28.82 -9.31 10.59
CA ALA A 107 28.47 -10.16 9.45
C ALA A 107 28.14 -9.35 8.20
N LEU A 108 27.31 -8.32 8.33
CA LEU A 108 26.88 -7.41 7.25
C LEU A 108 26.21 -6.15 7.80
N PHE A 109 26.04 -5.13 6.96
CA PHE A 109 25.10 -4.03 7.17
C PHE A 109 23.89 -4.18 6.25
N ALA A 110 22.68 -4.22 6.81
CA ALA A 110 21.44 -4.13 6.08
C ALA A 110 20.84 -2.72 6.25
N ILE A 111 20.69 -1.99 5.15
CA ILE A 111 20.06 -0.65 5.11
C ILE A 111 18.64 -0.84 4.62
N ASP A 112 17.72 -1.00 5.56
CA ASP A 112 16.29 -1.17 5.26
C ASP A 112 15.65 0.19 4.94
N GLU A 113 14.57 0.16 4.15
CA GLU A 113 13.90 1.34 3.60
C GLU A 113 14.88 2.34 2.94
N ALA A 114 15.83 1.81 2.14
CA ALA A 114 16.92 2.58 1.53
C ALA A 114 16.45 3.78 0.69
N HIS A 115 15.15 3.81 0.27
CA HIS A 115 14.55 4.97 -0.39
C HIS A 115 14.58 6.25 0.47
N CYS A 116 14.76 6.12 1.79
CA CYS A 116 14.92 7.26 2.70
C CYS A 116 16.17 8.09 2.41
N VAL A 117 17.16 7.57 1.67
CA VAL A 117 18.34 8.32 1.24
C VAL A 117 18.03 9.34 0.15
N SER A 118 16.95 9.13 -0.61
CA SER A 118 16.58 9.97 -1.74
C SER A 118 15.84 11.23 -1.32
N GLN A 119 16.37 12.38 -1.70
CA GLN A 119 15.68 13.67 -1.52
C GLN A 119 14.37 13.75 -2.32
N TRP A 120 14.23 12.94 -3.34
CA TRP A 120 13.05 12.80 -4.18
C TRP A 120 12.10 11.70 -3.67
N GLY A 121 12.53 10.94 -2.67
CA GLY A 121 11.75 9.89 -2.01
C GLY A 121 10.57 10.46 -1.23
N HIS A 122 9.62 9.60 -0.95
CA HIS A 122 8.42 9.97 -0.21
C HIS A 122 8.65 10.10 1.32
N ASP A 123 9.78 9.59 1.83
CA ASP A 123 10.17 9.63 3.25
C ASP A 123 11.68 9.92 3.40
N PHE A 124 12.10 11.08 2.89
CA PHE A 124 13.50 11.50 2.97
C PHE A 124 13.95 11.70 4.42
N ARG A 125 15.12 11.15 4.76
CA ARG A 125 15.79 11.31 6.05
C ARG A 125 17.25 11.68 5.86
N PRO A 126 17.69 12.84 6.35
CA PRO A 126 19.08 13.30 6.19
C PRO A 126 20.12 12.29 6.70
N GLU A 127 19.82 11.60 7.80
CA GLU A 127 20.69 10.61 8.43
C GLU A 127 21.02 9.43 7.49
N TYR A 128 20.12 9.11 6.56
CA TYR A 128 20.37 8.03 5.58
C TYR A 128 21.48 8.38 4.57
N ILE A 129 21.71 9.66 4.29
CA ILE A 129 22.83 10.09 3.42
C ILE A 129 24.16 9.80 4.11
N GLU A 130 24.24 10.01 5.42
CA GLU A 130 25.46 9.80 6.21
C GLU A 130 25.84 8.32 6.31
N LEU A 131 24.93 7.38 6.03
CA LEU A 131 25.24 5.94 5.98
C LEU A 131 26.29 5.58 4.90
N SER A 132 26.57 6.47 3.96
CA SER A 132 27.67 6.33 2.99
C SER A 132 29.03 6.11 3.66
N MET A 133 29.22 6.63 4.87
CA MET A 133 30.45 6.46 5.65
C MET A 133 30.75 4.99 6.02
N LEU A 134 29.72 4.13 6.04
CA LEU A 134 29.91 2.70 6.33
C LEU A 134 30.84 2.03 5.33
N ALA A 135 30.81 2.50 4.05
CA ALA A 135 31.72 2.02 3.00
C ALA A 135 33.19 2.24 3.33
N GLU A 136 33.51 3.40 3.93
CA GLU A 136 34.88 3.80 4.24
C GLU A 136 35.36 3.24 5.57
N ARG A 137 34.45 3.23 6.56
CA ARG A 137 34.81 2.81 7.93
C ARG A 137 34.85 1.29 8.10
N PHE A 138 34.05 0.55 7.30
CA PHE A 138 33.94 -0.91 7.37
C PHE A 138 34.06 -1.54 5.96
N PRO A 139 35.20 -1.36 5.26
CA PRO A 139 35.33 -1.76 3.86
C PRO A 139 35.22 -3.28 3.62
N ASN A 140 35.42 -4.11 4.64
CA ASN A 140 35.36 -5.57 4.55
C ASN A 140 33.99 -6.15 4.97
N VAL A 141 33.04 -5.31 5.38
CA VAL A 141 31.70 -5.75 5.82
C VAL A 141 30.71 -5.45 4.69
N PRO A 142 30.09 -6.47 4.09
CA PRO A 142 29.17 -6.28 2.98
C PRO A 142 27.92 -5.49 3.38
N ARG A 143 27.41 -4.72 2.43
CA ARG A 143 26.23 -3.87 2.60
C ARG A 143 25.12 -4.32 1.66
N ILE A 144 23.94 -4.49 2.22
CA ILE A 144 22.71 -4.74 1.45
C ILE A 144 21.73 -3.59 1.67
N ALA A 145 21.41 -2.86 0.62
CA ALA A 145 20.37 -1.84 0.64
C ALA A 145 19.05 -2.43 0.15
N LEU A 146 17.94 -2.21 0.88
CA LEU A 146 16.64 -2.81 0.56
C LEU A 146 15.55 -1.75 0.54
N THR A 147 14.66 -1.85 -0.45
CA THR A 147 13.45 -1.02 -0.47
C THR A 147 12.31 -1.72 -1.21
N ALA A 148 11.06 -1.33 -0.89
CA ALA A 148 9.87 -1.78 -1.60
C ALA A 148 9.48 -0.85 -2.75
N THR A 149 9.90 0.41 -2.71
CA THR A 149 9.39 1.47 -3.60
C THR A 149 10.54 2.36 -4.04
N ALA A 150 10.94 2.24 -5.29
CA ALA A 150 11.91 3.16 -5.90
C ALA A 150 11.67 3.23 -7.41
N ASP A 151 11.36 4.42 -7.91
CA ASP A 151 11.44 4.74 -9.33
C ASP A 151 12.90 4.79 -9.79
N GLU A 152 13.16 4.92 -11.08
CA GLU A 152 14.51 4.90 -11.61
C GLU A 152 15.40 6.02 -11.04
N LEU A 153 14.83 7.20 -10.82
CA LEU A 153 15.54 8.33 -10.21
C LEU A 153 15.97 7.99 -8.76
N THR A 154 15.05 7.44 -7.97
CA THR A 154 15.31 7.03 -6.60
C THR A 154 16.34 5.90 -6.54
N ARG A 155 16.28 4.92 -7.48
CA ARG A 155 17.29 3.84 -7.57
C ARG A 155 18.68 4.37 -7.82
N SER A 156 18.80 5.30 -8.78
CA SER A 156 20.09 5.94 -9.10
C SER A 156 20.65 6.70 -7.89
N GLU A 157 19.81 7.44 -7.16
CA GLU A 157 20.25 8.12 -5.94
C GLU A 157 20.67 7.15 -4.83
N ILE A 158 19.94 6.06 -4.59
CA ILE A 158 20.32 5.04 -3.61
C ILE A 158 21.72 4.51 -3.91
N VAL A 159 21.97 4.14 -5.17
CA VAL A 159 23.26 3.60 -5.60
C VAL A 159 24.39 4.60 -5.37
N THR A 160 24.23 5.82 -5.88
CA THR A 160 25.26 6.87 -5.77
C THR A 160 25.48 7.30 -4.33
N ARG A 161 24.41 7.55 -3.57
CA ARG A 161 24.49 8.06 -2.20
C ARG A 161 25.04 7.03 -1.22
N LEU A 162 24.74 5.75 -1.40
CA LEU A 162 25.25 4.68 -0.55
C LEU A 162 26.56 4.06 -1.08
N LYS A 163 27.14 4.60 -2.16
CA LYS A 163 28.38 4.08 -2.80
C LYS A 163 28.25 2.60 -3.16
N LEU A 164 27.21 2.27 -3.92
CA LEU A 164 26.90 0.94 -4.42
C LEU A 164 27.04 0.86 -5.94
N ASP A 165 27.86 1.73 -6.55
CA ASP A 165 27.92 1.93 -8.02
C ASP A 165 28.27 0.63 -8.77
N ASP A 166 29.20 -0.16 -8.26
CA ASP A 166 29.62 -1.44 -8.84
C ASP A 166 28.83 -2.66 -8.35
N SER A 167 27.78 -2.43 -7.57
CA SER A 167 27.02 -3.49 -6.91
C SER A 167 25.86 -4.01 -7.76
N PRO A 168 25.59 -5.33 -7.80
CA PRO A 168 24.46 -5.86 -8.52
C PRO A 168 23.12 -5.39 -7.92
N ARG A 169 22.14 -5.20 -8.81
CA ARG A 169 20.78 -4.79 -8.47
C ARG A 169 19.86 -5.98 -8.65
N PHE A 170 19.28 -6.47 -7.57
CA PHE A 170 18.29 -7.55 -7.58
C PHE A 170 16.89 -6.93 -7.50
N ILE A 171 16.17 -6.96 -8.62
CA ILE A 171 14.84 -6.36 -8.72
C ILE A 171 13.85 -7.50 -8.92
N ALA A 172 12.99 -7.74 -7.91
CA ALA A 172 11.86 -8.63 -8.03
C ALA A 172 10.67 -7.90 -8.67
N SER A 173 9.73 -8.65 -9.21
CA SER A 173 8.49 -8.07 -9.74
C SER A 173 7.76 -7.25 -8.67
N PHE A 174 7.25 -6.08 -9.07
CA PHE A 174 6.37 -5.25 -8.27
C PHE A 174 4.92 -5.72 -8.32
N ASP A 175 4.62 -6.77 -9.09
CA ASP A 175 3.26 -7.26 -9.22
C ASP A 175 2.74 -7.88 -7.91
N ARG A 176 1.52 -7.53 -7.58
CA ARG A 176 0.74 -8.10 -6.47
C ARG A 176 -0.58 -8.63 -7.04
N PRO A 177 -0.55 -9.84 -7.67
CA PRO A 177 -1.71 -10.36 -8.40
C PRO A 177 -2.93 -10.58 -7.54
N ASN A 178 -2.76 -10.75 -6.24
CA ASN A 178 -3.84 -10.93 -5.27
C ASN A 178 -4.55 -9.61 -4.88
N ILE A 179 -3.99 -8.44 -5.21
CA ILE A 179 -4.61 -7.14 -4.90
C ILE A 179 -5.45 -6.68 -6.10
N ARG A 180 -6.74 -6.45 -5.88
CA ARG A 180 -7.64 -5.83 -6.86
C ARG A 180 -7.60 -4.31 -6.73
N TYR A 181 -7.28 -3.61 -7.81
CA TYR A 181 -7.28 -2.15 -7.84
C TYR A 181 -8.62 -1.61 -8.36
N GLU A 182 -9.24 -0.72 -7.60
CA GLU A 182 -10.49 -0.04 -7.96
C GLU A 182 -10.40 1.45 -7.60
N ILE A 183 -10.60 2.32 -8.61
CA ILE A 183 -10.52 3.77 -8.44
C ILE A 183 -11.80 4.39 -8.98
N ILE A 184 -12.56 5.04 -8.09
CA ILE A 184 -13.86 5.61 -8.42
C ILE A 184 -13.90 7.13 -8.24
N GLU A 185 -14.83 7.78 -8.92
CA GLU A 185 -15.04 9.22 -8.77
C GLU A 185 -15.62 9.55 -7.38
N LYS A 186 -15.02 10.52 -6.71
CA LYS A 186 -15.45 11.00 -5.40
C LYS A 186 -16.76 11.79 -5.51
N GLN A 187 -17.79 11.32 -4.84
CA GLN A 187 -19.06 12.03 -4.65
C GLN A 187 -19.30 12.28 -3.15
N ASN A 188 -19.72 11.24 -2.44
CA ASN A 188 -19.77 11.21 -0.99
C ASN A 188 -18.86 10.08 -0.49
N ALA A 189 -17.58 10.42 -0.27
CA ALA A 189 -16.54 9.43 0.01
C ALA A 189 -16.89 8.52 1.21
N ARG A 190 -17.53 9.06 2.26
CA ARG A 190 -17.91 8.27 3.45
C ARG A 190 -19.02 7.27 3.13
N SER A 191 -20.08 7.70 2.46
CA SER A 191 -21.16 6.78 2.04
C SER A 191 -20.68 5.74 1.04
N GLN A 192 -19.77 6.14 0.11
CA GLN A 192 -19.15 5.21 -0.84
C GLN A 192 -18.29 4.16 -0.12
N LEU A 193 -17.52 4.57 0.90
CA LEU A 193 -16.74 3.65 1.74
C LEU A 193 -17.63 2.69 2.52
N GLN A 194 -18.70 3.19 3.15
CA GLN A 194 -19.64 2.35 3.90
C GLN A 194 -20.28 1.29 2.99
N ALA A 195 -20.72 1.69 1.80
CA ALA A 195 -21.27 0.75 0.82
C ALA A 195 -20.24 -0.29 0.38
N PHE A 196 -18.99 0.12 0.10
CA PHE A 196 -17.90 -0.78 -0.26
C PHE A 196 -17.63 -1.82 0.84
N ILE A 197 -17.54 -1.40 2.11
CA ILE A 197 -17.32 -2.32 3.23
C ILE A 197 -18.52 -3.25 3.42
N ALA A 198 -19.74 -2.71 3.41
CA ALA A 198 -20.96 -3.49 3.60
C ALA A 198 -21.23 -4.53 2.49
N GLU A 199 -20.81 -4.24 1.27
CA GLU A 199 -21.00 -5.14 0.14
C GLU A 199 -19.94 -6.25 0.04
N ARG A 200 -18.71 -5.99 0.50
CA ARG A 200 -17.56 -6.87 0.19
C ARG A 200 -16.70 -7.27 1.38
N HIS A 201 -16.73 -6.50 2.47
CA HIS A 201 -15.75 -6.63 3.57
C HIS A 201 -16.39 -6.66 4.95
N VAL A 202 -17.56 -7.27 5.05
CA VAL A 202 -18.22 -7.44 6.36
C VAL A 202 -17.40 -8.36 7.25
N GLY A 203 -16.92 -7.81 8.38
CA GLY A 203 -16.07 -8.55 9.32
C GLY A 203 -14.60 -8.68 8.94
N ASP A 204 -14.17 -8.01 7.87
CA ASP A 204 -12.78 -8.01 7.42
C ASP A 204 -11.95 -6.89 8.09
N ALA A 205 -10.68 -7.16 8.34
CA ALA A 205 -9.73 -6.14 8.76
C ALA A 205 -9.35 -5.24 7.58
N GLY A 206 -9.32 -3.92 7.80
CA GLY A 206 -9.02 -2.96 6.76
C GLY A 206 -8.30 -1.70 7.24
N ILE A 207 -7.68 -0.97 6.31
CA ILE A 207 -7.03 0.31 6.56
C ILE A 207 -7.68 1.38 5.68
N VAL A 208 -8.06 2.51 6.27
CA VAL A 208 -8.66 3.65 5.56
C VAL A 208 -7.77 4.86 5.73
N TYR A 209 -7.23 5.38 4.63
CA TYR A 209 -6.38 6.57 4.64
C TYR A 209 -7.16 7.84 4.37
N CYS A 210 -6.94 8.85 5.24
CA CYS A 210 -7.47 10.20 5.12
C CYS A 210 -6.34 11.23 5.22
N LEU A 211 -6.50 12.36 4.54
CA LEU A 211 -5.48 13.41 4.50
C LEU A 211 -5.36 14.18 5.82
N SER A 212 -6.46 14.41 6.56
CA SER A 212 -6.47 15.23 7.76
C SER A 212 -6.93 14.46 9.00
N ARG A 213 -6.46 14.89 10.19
CA ARG A 213 -6.84 14.33 11.50
C ARG A 213 -8.34 14.40 11.74
N ALA A 214 -8.96 15.55 11.48
CA ALA A 214 -10.40 15.75 11.65
C ALA A 214 -11.20 14.76 10.79
N LYS A 215 -10.78 14.55 9.54
CA LYS A 215 -11.44 13.57 8.64
C LYS A 215 -11.25 12.13 9.10
N VAL A 216 -10.13 11.81 9.74
CA VAL A 216 -9.90 10.49 10.38
C VAL A 216 -10.94 10.26 11.48
N ASP A 217 -11.06 11.22 12.42
CA ASP A 217 -11.98 11.11 13.54
C ASP A 217 -13.44 11.00 13.09
N GLU A 218 -13.86 11.88 12.17
CA GLU A 218 -15.21 11.86 11.59
C GLU A 218 -15.53 10.55 10.85
N THR A 219 -14.54 10.02 10.10
CA THR A 219 -14.74 8.78 9.34
C THR A 219 -14.80 7.57 10.27
N ALA A 220 -13.93 7.51 11.29
CA ALA A 220 -13.96 6.43 12.27
C ALA A 220 -15.29 6.43 13.05
N ALA A 221 -15.77 7.59 13.49
CA ALA A 221 -17.06 7.73 14.16
C ALA A 221 -18.22 7.32 13.25
N SER A 222 -18.18 7.70 11.97
CA SER A 222 -19.22 7.35 10.99
C SER A 222 -19.28 5.84 10.71
N LEU A 223 -18.13 5.16 10.61
CA LEU A 223 -18.07 3.71 10.46
C LEU A 223 -18.54 2.99 11.72
N ALA A 224 -18.13 3.45 12.91
CA ALA A 224 -18.56 2.89 14.18
C ALA A 224 -20.08 3.01 14.37
N SER A 225 -20.69 4.16 14.01
CA SER A 225 -22.15 4.34 14.04
C SER A 225 -22.90 3.44 13.06
N ALA A 226 -22.25 2.98 12.00
CA ALA A 226 -22.77 2.00 11.05
C ALA A 226 -22.52 0.54 11.49
N GLY A 227 -22.01 0.31 12.72
CA GLY A 227 -21.75 -1.03 13.25
C GLY A 227 -20.44 -1.67 12.79
N ILE A 228 -19.56 -0.91 12.13
CA ILE A 228 -18.23 -1.39 11.69
C ILE A 228 -17.23 -1.06 12.80
N PRO A 229 -16.48 -2.05 13.36
CA PRO A 229 -15.46 -1.81 14.37
C PRO A 229 -14.32 -0.93 13.81
N ALA A 230 -14.42 0.38 13.96
CA ALA A 230 -13.46 1.33 13.40
C ALA A 230 -12.74 2.13 14.50
N LEU A 231 -11.42 2.31 14.33
CA LEU A 231 -10.54 3.02 15.27
C LEU A 231 -9.78 4.12 14.54
N ALA A 232 -9.74 5.33 15.14
CA ALA A 232 -8.95 6.45 14.62
C ALA A 232 -7.46 6.29 14.96
N TYR A 233 -6.56 6.68 14.04
CA TYR A 233 -5.12 6.69 14.27
C TYR A 233 -4.45 7.88 13.58
N HIS A 234 -3.92 8.81 14.34
CA HIS A 234 -3.15 9.96 13.83
C HIS A 234 -2.23 10.55 14.91
N ALA A 235 -1.25 11.34 14.51
CA ALA A 235 -0.25 11.90 15.42
C ALA A 235 -0.82 12.86 16.50
N GLY A 236 -2.04 13.34 16.35
CA GLY A 236 -2.72 14.19 17.34
C GLY A 236 -3.31 13.41 18.52
N LEU A 237 -3.41 12.07 18.44
CA LEU A 237 -3.87 11.24 19.56
C LEU A 237 -2.77 11.08 20.61
N ASN A 238 -3.16 10.89 21.87
CA ASN A 238 -2.26 10.52 22.94
C ASN A 238 -1.52 9.21 22.59
N ALA A 239 -0.24 9.11 22.98
CA ALA A 239 0.61 7.95 22.67
C ALA A 239 0.02 6.62 23.19
N THR A 240 -0.58 6.63 24.40
CA THR A 240 -1.24 5.46 24.98
C THR A 240 -2.47 5.02 24.17
N VAL A 241 -3.26 5.98 23.67
CA VAL A 241 -4.43 5.71 22.82
C VAL A 241 -3.97 5.13 21.47
N ARG A 242 -2.93 5.70 20.86
CA ARG A 242 -2.36 5.20 19.62
C ARG A 242 -1.85 3.76 19.76
N ALA A 243 -1.08 3.48 20.82
CA ALA A 243 -0.59 2.14 21.10
C ALA A 243 -1.75 1.15 21.26
N ARG A 244 -2.77 1.50 22.07
CA ARG A 244 -3.95 0.64 22.26
C ARG A 244 -4.73 0.40 20.96
N HIS A 245 -4.90 1.42 20.09
CA HIS A 245 -5.61 1.25 18.83
C HIS A 245 -4.80 0.38 17.86
N GLN A 246 -3.48 0.54 17.83
CA GLN A 246 -2.58 -0.31 17.06
C GLN A 246 -2.63 -1.76 17.54
N ASP A 247 -2.52 -1.98 18.85
CA ASP A 247 -2.59 -3.32 19.45
C ASP A 247 -3.93 -4.01 19.14
N ARG A 248 -5.03 -3.29 19.23
CA ARG A 248 -6.34 -3.81 18.85
C ARG A 248 -6.41 -4.19 17.38
N PHE A 249 -5.91 -3.33 16.48
CA PHE A 249 -5.87 -3.64 15.06
C PHE A 249 -5.02 -4.88 14.75
N ILE A 250 -3.87 -5.01 15.40
CA ILE A 250 -2.97 -6.14 15.17
C ILE A 250 -3.55 -7.44 15.74
N ASN A 251 -4.17 -7.39 16.92
CA ASN A 251 -4.56 -8.58 17.69
C ASN A 251 -6.04 -8.99 17.53
N GLU A 252 -6.92 -8.08 17.09
CA GLU A 252 -8.34 -8.36 16.89
C GLU A 252 -8.66 -8.58 15.41
N ASP A 253 -9.56 -9.50 15.13
CA ASP A 253 -10.08 -9.72 13.78
C ASP A 253 -11.17 -8.70 13.44
N GLY A 254 -11.33 -8.35 12.16
CA GLY A 254 -12.41 -7.50 11.66
C GLY A 254 -12.32 -6.02 12.05
N VAL A 255 -11.21 -5.57 12.62
CA VAL A 255 -11.03 -4.16 13.00
C VAL A 255 -10.60 -3.34 11.78
N VAL A 256 -11.25 -2.20 11.57
CA VAL A 256 -10.88 -1.20 10.57
C VAL A 256 -10.12 -0.06 11.26
N ILE A 257 -8.92 0.25 10.78
CA ILE A 257 -8.19 1.43 11.23
C ILE A 257 -8.41 2.57 10.24
N VAL A 258 -8.83 3.73 10.73
CA VAL A 258 -8.93 4.96 9.93
C VAL A 258 -7.76 5.86 10.32
N ALA A 259 -6.91 6.22 9.37
CA ALA A 259 -5.65 6.84 9.71
C ALA A 259 -5.19 7.92 8.71
N THR A 260 -4.29 8.78 9.18
CA THR A 260 -3.39 9.53 8.30
C THR A 260 -2.21 8.65 7.90
N ILE A 261 -1.33 9.16 7.02
CA ILE A 261 -0.07 8.49 6.66
C ILE A 261 0.82 8.13 7.87
N ALA A 262 0.51 8.66 9.07
CA ALA A 262 1.20 8.30 10.32
C ALA A 262 0.98 6.82 10.73
N PHE A 263 -0.10 6.19 10.27
CA PHE A 263 -0.31 4.74 10.37
C PHE A 263 0.23 4.07 9.12
N GLY A 264 1.50 3.82 9.12
CA GLY A 264 2.13 3.40 7.89
C GLY A 264 3.23 2.39 8.12
N MET A 265 4.46 2.83 8.11
CA MET A 265 5.62 1.96 8.22
C MET A 265 5.59 1.15 9.52
N GLY A 266 5.86 -0.15 9.44
CA GLY A 266 5.90 -1.05 10.61
C GLY A 266 4.63 -1.85 10.89
N ILE A 267 3.56 -1.70 10.12
CA ILE A 267 2.37 -2.55 10.28
C ILE A 267 2.52 -3.80 9.40
N ASP A 268 2.61 -4.96 10.04
CA ASP A 268 2.80 -6.27 9.41
C ASP A 268 1.66 -7.25 9.71
N LYS A 269 0.40 -6.77 9.69
CA LYS A 269 -0.79 -7.63 9.78
C LYS A 269 -1.03 -8.31 8.43
N PRO A 270 -0.96 -9.67 8.35
CA PRO A 270 -1.01 -10.36 7.06
C PRO A 270 -2.40 -10.41 6.42
N ASP A 271 -3.45 -10.38 7.23
CA ASP A 271 -4.85 -10.61 6.87
C ASP A 271 -5.66 -9.32 6.64
N VAL A 272 -4.99 -8.22 6.29
CA VAL A 272 -5.69 -6.99 5.86
C VAL A 272 -6.36 -7.26 4.51
N ARG A 273 -7.69 -7.20 4.48
CA ARG A 273 -8.47 -7.53 3.28
C ARG A 273 -8.72 -6.34 2.36
N PHE A 274 -8.63 -5.12 2.87
CA PHE A 274 -8.73 -3.93 2.03
C PHE A 274 -7.90 -2.76 2.56
N VAL A 275 -7.42 -1.96 1.61
CA VAL A 275 -6.88 -0.63 1.85
C VAL A 275 -7.70 0.37 1.04
N ALA A 276 -8.30 1.34 1.74
CA ALA A 276 -9.16 2.35 1.13
C ALA A 276 -8.55 3.75 1.27
N HIS A 277 -8.59 4.56 0.20
CA HIS A 277 -8.16 5.95 0.21
C HIS A 277 -9.36 6.87 -0.01
N LEU A 278 -9.66 7.70 0.98
CA LEU A 278 -10.69 8.74 0.87
C LEU A 278 -10.16 10.05 0.30
N ASP A 279 -8.87 10.17 0.17
CA ASP A 279 -8.15 11.29 -0.42
C ASP A 279 -7.00 10.78 -1.28
N LEU A 280 -6.62 11.58 -2.30
CA LEU A 280 -5.53 11.23 -3.20
C LEU A 280 -4.18 11.22 -2.44
N PRO A 281 -3.40 10.13 -2.48
CA PRO A 281 -2.03 10.12 -1.99
C PRO A 281 -1.15 11.12 -2.74
N LYS A 282 0.05 11.38 -2.24
CA LYS A 282 0.96 12.35 -2.84
C LYS A 282 1.67 11.84 -4.10
N SER A 283 1.77 10.52 -4.27
CA SER A 283 2.48 9.88 -5.40
C SER A 283 2.07 8.42 -5.59
N ILE A 284 2.47 7.81 -6.70
CA ILE A 284 2.28 6.37 -6.96
C ILE A 284 3.05 5.52 -5.95
N GLU A 285 4.24 5.92 -5.54
CA GLU A 285 5.04 5.18 -4.56
C GLU A 285 4.33 5.11 -3.21
N ALA A 286 3.78 6.24 -2.74
CA ALA A 286 2.98 6.27 -1.52
C ALA A 286 1.75 5.38 -1.65
N TYR A 287 1.01 5.49 -2.76
CA TYR A 287 -0.15 4.64 -3.04
C TYR A 287 0.21 3.15 -3.06
N TYR A 288 1.30 2.79 -3.72
CA TYR A 288 1.77 1.41 -3.81
C TYR A 288 2.21 0.87 -2.44
N GLN A 289 2.94 1.66 -1.65
CA GLN A 289 3.37 1.27 -0.30
C GLN A 289 2.18 1.09 0.66
N GLU A 290 1.19 1.97 0.57
CA GLU A 290 -0.02 1.92 1.39
C GLU A 290 -0.92 0.75 0.99
N THR A 291 -1.20 0.55 -0.30
CA THR A 291 -1.99 -0.58 -0.81
C THR A 291 -1.28 -1.92 -0.65
N GLY A 292 0.05 -1.93 -0.68
CA GLY A 292 0.88 -3.12 -0.46
C GLY A 292 0.74 -3.75 0.94
N ARG A 293 0.05 -3.07 1.89
CA ARG A 293 -0.30 -3.63 3.21
C ARG A 293 -1.42 -4.65 3.13
N ALA A 294 -2.23 -4.61 2.08
CA ALA A 294 -3.31 -5.56 1.87
C ALA A 294 -2.78 -6.92 1.39
N GLY A 295 -3.40 -7.99 1.85
CA GLY A 295 -3.19 -9.36 1.39
C GLY A 295 -1.75 -9.85 1.45
N ARG A 296 -1.02 -9.58 2.53
CA ARG A 296 0.37 -10.07 2.70
C ARG A 296 0.45 -11.58 2.83
N ASP A 297 -0.64 -12.22 3.21
CA ASP A 297 -0.81 -13.68 3.24
C ASP A 297 -1.07 -14.30 1.86
N GLY A 298 -1.03 -13.52 0.78
CA GLY A 298 -1.30 -13.95 -0.59
C GLY A 298 -2.78 -14.13 -0.94
N LYS A 299 -3.69 -13.97 0.02
CA LYS A 299 -5.14 -14.06 -0.23
C LYS A 299 -5.67 -12.81 -0.95
N PRO A 300 -6.82 -12.91 -1.64
CA PRO A 300 -7.44 -11.76 -2.29
C PRO A 300 -7.65 -10.59 -1.35
N ALA A 301 -7.35 -9.39 -1.83
CA ALA A 301 -7.53 -8.14 -1.11
C ALA A 301 -7.85 -7.00 -2.08
N ASP A 302 -8.50 -5.94 -1.60
CA ASP A 302 -8.90 -4.80 -2.41
C ASP A 302 -8.09 -3.54 -2.07
N ALA A 303 -7.59 -2.84 -3.10
CA ALA A 303 -7.09 -1.48 -3.05
C ALA A 303 -8.13 -0.56 -3.68
N TRP A 304 -8.88 0.14 -2.84
CA TRP A 304 -9.99 0.98 -3.25
C TRP A 304 -9.69 2.46 -3.00
N MET A 305 -9.99 3.32 -3.96
CA MET A 305 -9.73 4.75 -3.83
C MET A 305 -10.86 5.60 -4.42
N THR A 306 -11.23 6.69 -3.72
CA THR A 306 -12.03 7.77 -4.29
C THR A 306 -11.16 8.99 -4.55
N TYR A 307 -11.35 9.66 -5.68
CA TYR A 307 -10.64 10.90 -5.97
C TYR A 307 -11.48 11.86 -6.80
N GLY A 308 -11.15 13.14 -6.70
CA GLY A 308 -11.81 14.22 -7.45
C GLY A 308 -10.86 15.37 -7.75
N LEU A 309 -11.31 16.33 -8.53
CA LEU A 309 -10.50 17.50 -8.90
C LEU A 309 -10.03 18.29 -7.66
N ALA A 310 -10.85 18.36 -6.62
CA ALA A 310 -10.49 19.05 -5.37
C ALA A 310 -9.27 18.42 -4.68
N ASP A 311 -9.11 17.09 -4.77
CA ASP A 311 -7.95 16.40 -4.19
C ASP A 311 -6.67 16.78 -4.95
N ILE A 312 -6.74 16.89 -6.28
CA ILE A 312 -5.60 17.30 -7.12
C ILE A 312 -5.17 18.73 -6.76
N VAL A 313 -6.13 19.65 -6.67
CA VAL A 313 -5.89 21.05 -6.28
C VAL A 313 -5.25 21.12 -4.88
N GLN A 314 -5.77 20.34 -3.94
CA GLN A 314 -5.25 20.30 -2.58
C GLN A 314 -3.82 19.76 -2.51
N GLN A 315 -3.51 18.68 -3.21
CA GLN A 315 -2.15 18.12 -3.26
C GLN A 315 -1.17 19.11 -3.91
N ARG A 316 -1.55 19.75 -5.01
CA ARG A 316 -0.71 20.81 -5.62
C ARG A 316 -0.44 21.96 -4.66
N ARG A 317 -1.48 22.46 -3.96
CA ARG A 317 -1.31 23.50 -2.95
C ARG A 317 -0.33 23.09 -1.84
N MET A 318 -0.41 21.84 -1.37
CA MET A 318 0.53 21.33 -0.36
C MET A 318 1.97 21.28 -0.88
N ILE A 319 2.17 20.91 -2.15
CA ILE A 319 3.49 20.91 -2.78
C ILE A 319 4.03 22.34 -2.87
N ASP A 320 3.24 23.30 -3.32
CA ASP A 320 3.67 24.69 -3.49
C ASP A 320 3.98 25.38 -2.15
N GLN A 321 3.21 25.08 -1.09
CA GLN A 321 3.43 25.56 0.26
C GLN A 321 4.58 24.86 0.99
N SER A 322 5.14 23.78 0.42
CA SER A 322 6.28 23.11 1.04
C SER A 322 7.54 23.98 1.00
N THR A 323 8.40 23.80 2.00
CA THR A 323 9.70 24.52 2.10
C THR A 323 10.76 23.99 1.14
N GLY A 324 10.43 23.01 0.31
CA GLY A 324 11.36 22.41 -0.66
C GLY A 324 11.77 23.37 -1.75
N LYS A 325 13.00 23.18 -2.28
CA LYS A 325 13.52 23.94 -3.43
C LYS A 325 12.65 23.69 -4.68
N ASP A 326 12.71 24.60 -5.65
CA ASP A 326 11.93 24.51 -6.91
C ASP A 326 12.10 23.18 -7.65
N ALA A 327 13.31 22.60 -7.62
CA ALA A 327 13.56 21.30 -8.20
C ALA A 327 12.73 20.19 -7.51
N TYR A 328 12.65 20.22 -6.18
CA TYR A 328 11.82 19.31 -5.40
C TYR A 328 10.33 19.45 -5.74
N LYS A 329 9.83 20.69 -5.81
CA LYS A 329 8.43 20.97 -6.17
C LYS A 329 8.10 20.43 -7.57
N ARG A 330 8.99 20.64 -8.56
CA ARG A 330 8.80 20.11 -9.93
C ARG A 330 8.71 18.59 -9.95
N VAL A 331 9.60 17.89 -9.26
CA VAL A 331 9.57 16.42 -9.18
C VAL A 331 8.31 15.95 -8.47
N SER A 332 7.92 16.59 -7.37
CA SER A 332 6.70 16.26 -6.63
C SER A 332 5.43 16.44 -7.47
N VAL A 333 5.38 17.51 -8.27
CA VAL A 333 4.29 17.72 -9.25
C VAL A 333 4.27 16.61 -10.29
N GLY A 334 5.41 16.22 -10.86
CA GLY A 334 5.50 15.12 -11.82
C GLY A 334 5.03 13.79 -11.23
N LYS A 335 5.37 13.49 -9.98
CA LYS A 335 4.89 12.29 -9.27
C LYS A 335 3.38 12.32 -9.01
N LEU A 336 2.84 13.48 -8.65
CA LEU A 336 1.39 13.66 -8.52
C LEU A 336 0.68 13.48 -9.88
N ASP A 337 1.23 14.04 -10.95
CA ASP A 337 0.65 13.92 -12.30
C ASP A 337 0.68 12.46 -12.78
N ALA A 338 1.71 11.70 -12.46
CA ALA A 338 1.76 10.26 -12.73
C ALA A 338 0.64 9.50 -11.99
N LEU A 339 0.37 9.83 -10.73
CA LEU A 339 -0.72 9.23 -9.96
C LEU A 339 -2.10 9.62 -10.54
N VAL A 340 -2.28 10.88 -10.94
CA VAL A 340 -3.51 11.33 -11.61
C VAL A 340 -3.68 10.59 -12.94
N GLY A 341 -2.59 10.36 -13.69
CA GLY A 341 -2.57 9.53 -14.89
C GLY A 341 -3.00 8.08 -14.63
N LEU A 342 -2.59 7.50 -13.50
CA LEU A 342 -3.08 6.18 -13.05
C LEU A 342 -4.59 6.22 -12.75
N CYS A 343 -5.08 7.30 -12.14
CA CYS A 343 -6.50 7.45 -11.82
C CYS A 343 -7.38 7.62 -13.07
N GLU A 344 -6.89 8.26 -14.11
CA GLU A 344 -7.65 8.56 -15.32
C GLU A 344 -7.39 7.58 -16.49
N THR A 345 -6.45 6.65 -16.36
CA THR A 345 -6.18 5.69 -17.43
C THR A 345 -7.44 4.90 -17.83
N ALA A 346 -7.66 4.74 -19.13
CA ALA A 346 -8.65 3.81 -19.66
C ALA A 346 -8.13 2.36 -19.78
N GLY A 347 -6.80 2.21 -19.78
CA GLY A 347 -6.12 0.91 -19.78
C GLY A 347 -6.05 0.23 -18.42
N CYS A 348 -5.37 -0.88 -18.35
CA CYS A 348 -5.17 -1.63 -17.13
C CYS A 348 -4.42 -0.80 -16.07
N ARG A 349 -4.98 -0.70 -14.85
CA ARG A 349 -4.34 0.04 -13.75
C ARG A 349 -3.06 -0.62 -13.28
N ARG A 350 -3.04 -1.95 -13.23
CA ARG A 350 -1.87 -2.71 -12.80
C ARG A 350 -0.70 -2.54 -13.77
N VAL A 351 -0.95 -2.65 -15.08
CA VAL A 351 0.06 -2.40 -16.10
C VAL A 351 0.62 -0.98 -15.94
N ARG A 352 -0.23 0.02 -15.81
CA ARG A 352 0.20 1.40 -15.62
C ARG A 352 1.04 1.62 -14.35
N LEU A 353 0.73 0.88 -13.28
CA LEU A 353 1.48 0.92 -12.03
C LEU A 353 2.85 0.24 -12.18
N LEU A 354 2.91 -0.92 -12.86
CA LEU A 354 4.16 -1.62 -13.14
C LEU A 354 5.08 -0.83 -14.07
N ASP A 355 4.52 -0.24 -15.13
CA ASP A 355 5.24 0.65 -16.04
C ASP A 355 5.92 1.81 -15.31
N TYR A 356 5.24 2.39 -14.30
CA TYR A 356 5.81 3.47 -13.49
C TYR A 356 7.09 3.03 -12.76
N PHE A 357 7.14 1.78 -12.31
CA PHE A 357 8.32 1.19 -11.69
C PHE A 357 9.31 0.60 -12.70
N GLY A 358 9.11 0.82 -14.00
CA GLY A 358 9.98 0.32 -15.07
C GLY A 358 9.87 -1.18 -15.31
N GLU A 359 8.76 -1.81 -14.88
CA GLU A 359 8.47 -3.23 -15.13
C GLU A 359 7.49 -3.36 -16.30
N ALA A 360 7.96 -3.89 -17.43
CA ALA A 360 7.10 -4.17 -18.57
C ALA A 360 6.18 -5.35 -18.28
N SER A 361 4.87 -5.15 -18.37
CA SER A 361 3.89 -6.23 -18.28
C SER A 361 3.78 -6.94 -19.63
N GLY A 362 3.83 -8.28 -19.62
CA GLY A 362 3.63 -9.09 -20.84
C GLY A 362 2.16 -9.14 -21.31
N ASP A 363 1.20 -8.84 -20.43
CA ASP A 363 -0.23 -8.85 -20.72
C ASP A 363 -0.82 -7.45 -20.49
N PRO A 364 -1.47 -6.84 -21.49
CA PRO A 364 -2.13 -5.54 -21.34
C PRO A 364 -3.37 -5.57 -20.43
N ASN A 365 -3.83 -6.76 -20.02
CA ASN A 365 -5.04 -6.97 -19.21
C ASN A 365 -4.77 -7.88 -18.02
N CYS A 366 -4.76 -7.32 -16.82
CA CYS A 366 -4.51 -8.12 -15.60
C CYS A 366 -5.72 -8.96 -15.13
N GLY A 367 -6.91 -8.80 -15.70
CA GLY A 367 -8.14 -9.49 -15.28
C GLY A 367 -8.63 -9.17 -13.86
N ASN A 368 -7.95 -8.33 -13.10
CA ASN A 368 -8.21 -8.08 -11.68
C ASN A 368 -8.18 -6.59 -11.27
N CYS A 369 -8.42 -5.66 -12.18
CA CYS A 369 -8.67 -4.25 -11.83
C CYS A 369 -10.03 -3.81 -12.37
N ASP A 370 -10.55 -2.68 -11.87
CA ASP A 370 -11.84 -2.13 -12.29
C ASP A 370 -11.93 -1.97 -13.82
N ASN A 371 -10.90 -1.40 -14.46
CA ASN A 371 -10.88 -1.19 -15.91
C ASN A 371 -10.83 -2.50 -16.72
N CYS A 372 -10.19 -3.56 -16.21
CA CYS A 372 -10.18 -4.86 -16.88
C CYS A 372 -11.49 -5.62 -16.71
N LEU A 373 -12.11 -5.52 -15.53
CA LEU A 373 -13.38 -6.19 -15.21
C LEU A 373 -14.58 -5.47 -15.82
N SER A 374 -14.51 -4.13 -15.96
CA SER A 374 -15.54 -3.29 -16.53
C SER A 374 -14.89 -2.15 -17.33
N PRO A 375 -14.42 -2.42 -18.56
CA PRO A 375 -13.70 -1.44 -19.37
C PRO A 375 -14.50 -0.15 -19.54
N PRO A 376 -13.88 1.00 -19.25
CA PRO A 376 -14.55 2.28 -19.40
C PRO A 376 -14.81 2.56 -20.88
N ARG A 377 -15.97 3.11 -21.19
CA ARG A 377 -16.23 3.62 -22.53
C ARG A 377 -15.41 4.88 -22.76
N VAL A 378 -14.81 4.96 -23.92
CA VAL A 378 -14.07 6.15 -24.38
C VAL A 378 -14.74 6.73 -25.60
N TRP A 379 -14.65 8.04 -25.76
CA TRP A 379 -15.26 8.77 -26.87
C TRP A 379 -14.38 9.93 -27.33
N ASP A 380 -14.60 10.38 -28.58
CA ASP A 380 -13.93 11.58 -29.10
C ASP A 380 -14.59 12.83 -28.49
N GLY A 381 -14.01 13.29 -27.39
CA GLY A 381 -14.44 14.47 -26.66
C GLY A 381 -13.81 15.77 -27.16
N THR A 382 -13.21 15.80 -28.34
CA THR A 382 -12.45 16.96 -28.86
C THR A 382 -13.26 18.24 -28.83
N VAL A 383 -14.50 18.22 -29.31
CA VAL A 383 -15.38 19.41 -29.31
C VAL A 383 -15.69 19.88 -27.88
N VAL A 384 -15.97 18.95 -26.97
CA VAL A 384 -16.24 19.27 -25.57
C VAL A 384 -14.97 19.82 -24.89
N ALA A 385 -13.81 19.26 -25.20
CA ALA A 385 -12.53 19.79 -24.72
C ALA A 385 -12.28 21.21 -25.25
N GLN A 386 -12.56 21.48 -26.53
CA GLN A 386 -12.46 22.83 -27.12
C GLN A 386 -13.36 23.83 -26.41
N LYS A 387 -14.62 23.46 -26.09
CA LYS A 387 -15.54 24.30 -25.32
C LYS A 387 -14.98 24.63 -23.94
N ALA A 388 -14.49 23.63 -23.21
CA ALA A 388 -13.87 23.79 -21.90
C ALA A 388 -12.66 24.72 -21.95
N LEU A 389 -11.70 24.43 -22.84
CA LEU A 389 -10.46 25.20 -22.99
C LEU A 389 -10.74 26.64 -23.44
N SER A 390 -11.71 26.85 -24.35
CA SER A 390 -12.16 28.18 -24.78
C SER A 390 -12.79 28.95 -23.62
N CYS A 391 -13.59 28.31 -22.79
CA CYS A 391 -14.16 28.92 -21.59
C CYS A 391 -13.07 29.37 -20.62
N VAL A 392 -12.09 28.52 -20.34
CA VAL A 392 -10.93 28.86 -19.49
C VAL A 392 -10.18 30.07 -20.05
N TYR A 393 -9.92 30.09 -21.36
CA TYR A 393 -9.25 31.22 -22.02
C TYR A 393 -10.02 32.53 -21.91
N ARG A 394 -11.31 32.51 -22.26
CA ARG A 394 -12.16 33.72 -22.32
C ARG A 394 -12.53 34.29 -20.97
N THR A 395 -12.50 33.48 -19.90
CA THR A 395 -12.67 33.91 -18.51
C THR A 395 -11.36 34.40 -17.87
N GLY A 396 -10.26 34.49 -18.64
CA GLY A 396 -8.98 35.04 -18.20
C GLY A 396 -8.15 34.10 -17.37
N GLN A 397 -8.43 32.80 -17.34
CA GLN A 397 -7.63 31.77 -16.64
C GLN A 397 -7.47 32.04 -15.13
N ARG A 398 -8.51 32.57 -14.49
CA ARG A 398 -8.50 32.98 -13.07
C ARG A 398 -9.57 32.32 -12.23
N PHE A 399 -10.32 31.37 -12.80
CA PHE A 399 -11.47 30.76 -12.16
C PHE A 399 -11.29 29.24 -12.03
N GLY A 400 -11.80 28.70 -10.92
CA GLY A 400 -11.85 27.26 -10.68
C GLY A 400 -12.98 26.59 -11.48
N ALA A 401 -12.94 25.25 -11.52
CA ALA A 401 -13.83 24.43 -12.32
C ALA A 401 -15.32 24.73 -12.09
N GLY A 402 -15.76 24.98 -10.85
CA GLY A 402 -17.17 25.25 -10.55
C GLY A 402 -17.70 26.47 -11.32
N HIS A 403 -17.00 27.61 -11.26
CA HIS A 403 -17.38 28.83 -12.00
C HIS A 403 -17.35 28.63 -13.52
N LEU A 404 -16.34 27.91 -14.03
CA LEU A 404 -16.24 27.61 -15.47
C LEU A 404 -17.37 26.71 -15.93
N ILE A 405 -17.81 25.77 -15.12
CA ILE A 405 -18.96 24.92 -15.40
C ILE A 405 -20.25 25.74 -15.41
N ASP A 406 -20.46 26.65 -14.43
CA ASP A 406 -21.61 27.56 -14.43
C ASP A 406 -21.71 28.35 -15.73
N VAL A 407 -20.58 28.89 -16.24
CA VAL A 407 -20.51 29.57 -17.52
C VAL A 407 -20.85 28.65 -18.70
N LEU A 408 -20.28 27.42 -18.70
CA LEU A 408 -20.51 26.46 -19.81
C LEU A 408 -21.96 25.99 -19.90
N ILE A 409 -22.62 25.74 -18.78
CA ILE A 409 -24.02 25.30 -18.77
C ILE A 409 -25.01 26.45 -18.86
N GLY A 410 -24.55 27.71 -18.82
CA GLY A 410 -25.40 28.88 -18.89
C GLY A 410 -26.10 29.21 -17.55
N ASN A 411 -25.50 28.90 -16.42
CA ASN A 411 -26.04 29.17 -15.10
C ASN A 411 -25.63 30.57 -14.65
N SER A 412 -26.59 31.51 -14.61
CA SER A 412 -26.38 32.92 -14.22
C SER A 412 -26.29 33.05 -12.69
N THR A 413 -25.18 32.60 -12.10
CA THR A 413 -24.90 32.85 -10.69
C THR A 413 -24.50 34.32 -10.46
N GLU A 414 -24.63 34.81 -9.22
CA GLU A 414 -24.20 36.16 -8.82
C GLU A 414 -22.74 36.43 -9.26
N ARG A 415 -21.89 35.46 -9.12
CA ARG A 415 -20.48 35.57 -9.52
C ARG A 415 -20.28 35.63 -11.03
N VAL A 416 -21.07 34.88 -11.81
CA VAL A 416 -21.03 34.92 -13.28
C VAL A 416 -21.46 36.30 -13.77
N THR A 417 -22.54 36.87 -13.24
CA THR A 417 -23.03 38.19 -13.55
C THR A 417 -22.09 39.32 -13.12
N GLN A 418 -21.50 39.20 -11.91
CA GLN A 418 -20.52 40.17 -11.41
C GLN A 418 -19.32 40.35 -12.32
N TYR A 419 -18.82 39.26 -12.92
CA TYR A 419 -17.71 39.29 -13.88
C TYR A 419 -18.15 39.46 -15.33
N ARG A 420 -19.45 39.63 -15.60
CA ARG A 420 -20.07 39.74 -16.93
C ARG A 420 -19.77 38.54 -17.84
N HIS A 421 -19.61 37.36 -17.25
CA HIS A 421 -19.35 36.15 -18.01
C HIS A 421 -20.59 35.59 -18.67
N ASP A 422 -21.77 36.00 -18.29
CA ASP A 422 -23.05 35.80 -18.96
C ASP A 422 -23.10 36.44 -20.36
N GLN A 423 -22.22 37.42 -20.65
CA GLN A 423 -22.11 38.11 -21.95
C GLN A 423 -21.03 37.48 -22.86
N LEU A 424 -20.27 36.50 -22.37
CA LEU A 424 -19.25 35.84 -23.18
C LEU A 424 -19.88 34.89 -24.20
N SER A 425 -19.26 34.78 -25.36
CA SER A 425 -19.69 33.83 -26.42
C SER A 425 -19.60 32.37 -26.01
N VAL A 426 -18.99 32.06 -24.86
CA VAL A 426 -18.88 30.73 -24.28
C VAL A 426 -19.95 30.44 -23.22
N PHE A 427 -20.82 31.42 -22.91
CA PHE A 427 -21.91 31.21 -21.97
C PHE A 427 -22.99 30.30 -22.57
N GLY A 428 -23.30 29.19 -21.87
CA GLY A 428 -24.30 28.23 -22.31
C GLY A 428 -23.91 27.32 -23.46
N VAL A 429 -22.66 27.40 -23.99
CA VAL A 429 -22.25 26.56 -25.14
C VAL A 429 -22.09 25.08 -24.79
N GLY A 430 -22.07 24.76 -23.51
CA GLY A 430 -21.87 23.40 -22.96
C GLY A 430 -23.13 22.84 -22.29
N ALA A 431 -24.31 23.35 -22.58
CA ALA A 431 -25.56 22.91 -21.95
C ALA A 431 -25.95 21.44 -22.24
N GLU A 432 -25.28 20.78 -23.20
CA GLU A 432 -25.45 19.36 -23.51
C GLU A 432 -24.94 18.43 -22.43
N LEU A 433 -24.03 18.89 -21.56
CA LEU A 433 -23.49 18.12 -20.42
C LEU A 433 -23.96 18.75 -19.09
N ASN A 434 -24.24 17.89 -18.12
CA ASN A 434 -24.57 18.34 -16.76
C ASN A 434 -23.30 18.64 -15.94
N ASP A 435 -23.47 19.23 -14.74
CA ASP A 435 -22.38 19.62 -13.84
C ASP A 435 -21.41 18.46 -13.56
N LYS A 436 -21.92 17.24 -13.29
CA LYS A 436 -21.07 16.07 -13.00
C LYS A 436 -20.23 15.66 -14.21
N GLN A 437 -20.81 15.65 -15.39
CA GLN A 437 -20.11 15.33 -16.63
C GLN A 437 -19.02 16.36 -16.93
N TRP A 438 -19.30 17.65 -16.75
CA TRP A 438 -18.31 18.70 -16.92
C TRP A 438 -17.18 18.61 -15.90
N ARG A 439 -17.45 18.24 -14.63
CA ARG A 439 -16.39 17.98 -13.63
C ARG A 439 -15.47 16.86 -14.09
N THR A 440 -16.03 15.79 -14.64
CA THR A 440 -15.25 14.68 -15.20
C THR A 440 -14.39 15.12 -16.38
N VAL A 441 -14.94 15.92 -17.31
CA VAL A 441 -14.18 16.49 -18.45
C VAL A 441 -13.03 17.36 -17.95
N MET A 442 -13.29 18.31 -17.04
CA MET A 442 -12.25 19.20 -16.49
C MET A 442 -11.12 18.43 -15.83
N ARG A 443 -11.46 17.40 -15.05
CA ARG A 443 -10.48 16.53 -14.38
C ARG A 443 -9.62 15.77 -15.40
N GLN A 444 -10.23 15.21 -16.44
CA GLN A 444 -9.51 14.53 -17.51
C GLN A 444 -8.60 15.47 -18.30
N LEU A 445 -9.03 16.70 -18.58
CA LEU A 445 -8.19 17.70 -19.24
C LEU A 445 -6.97 18.10 -18.38
N VAL A 446 -7.12 18.10 -17.05
CA VAL A 446 -5.99 18.26 -16.12
C VAL A 446 -5.06 17.05 -16.17
N SER A 447 -5.60 15.83 -16.16
CA SER A 447 -4.82 14.60 -16.25
C SER A 447 -4.07 14.44 -17.57
N LEU A 448 -4.69 14.85 -18.66
CA LEU A 448 -4.08 14.85 -20.00
C LEU A 448 -3.06 15.99 -20.18
N GLY A 449 -2.88 16.84 -19.18
CA GLY A 449 -1.94 17.95 -19.21
C GLY A 449 -2.38 19.12 -20.10
N HIS A 450 -3.66 19.23 -20.48
CA HIS A 450 -4.19 20.37 -21.23
C HIS A 450 -4.61 21.54 -20.33
N LEU A 451 -4.93 21.26 -19.07
CA LEU A 451 -5.20 22.23 -18.02
C LEU A 451 -4.27 22.02 -16.84
N GLN A 452 -3.92 23.10 -16.16
CA GLN A 452 -3.13 23.07 -14.95
C GLN A 452 -3.85 23.86 -13.84
N PRO A 453 -4.12 23.27 -12.67
CA PRO A 453 -4.62 24.02 -11.53
C PRO A 453 -3.54 24.96 -10.98
N ASP A 454 -3.93 26.22 -10.74
CA ASP A 454 -3.11 27.22 -10.07
C ASP A 454 -3.42 27.19 -8.57
N SER A 455 -2.44 26.78 -7.78
CA SER A 455 -2.55 26.65 -6.32
C SER A 455 -2.57 28.01 -5.62
N GLU A 456 -1.89 29.03 -6.15
CA GLU A 456 -1.88 30.39 -5.59
C GLU A 456 -3.24 31.09 -5.80
N ALA A 457 -3.92 30.76 -6.89
CA ALA A 457 -5.24 31.31 -7.23
C ALA A 457 -6.40 30.36 -6.85
N TYR A 458 -6.34 29.70 -5.71
CA TYR A 458 -7.40 28.84 -5.15
C TYR A 458 -7.92 27.77 -6.13
N GLY A 459 -7.03 27.22 -6.97
CA GLY A 459 -7.37 26.16 -7.92
C GLY A 459 -7.97 26.67 -9.23
N ALA A 460 -7.70 27.91 -9.61
CA ALA A 460 -7.99 28.42 -10.95
C ALA A 460 -7.34 27.54 -12.01
N LEU A 461 -8.04 27.29 -13.12
CA LEU A 461 -7.53 26.46 -14.20
C LEU A 461 -6.85 27.33 -15.25
N LYS A 462 -5.61 27.00 -15.59
CA LYS A 462 -4.81 27.63 -16.64
C LYS A 462 -4.58 26.68 -17.81
N LEU A 463 -4.50 27.23 -19.00
CA LEU A 463 -4.12 26.48 -20.21
C LEU A 463 -2.64 26.14 -20.18
N THR A 464 -2.31 24.96 -20.65
CA THR A 464 -0.92 24.54 -20.91
C THR A 464 -0.59 24.72 -22.40
N ALA A 465 0.68 24.54 -22.78
CA ALA A 465 1.09 24.57 -24.17
C ALA A 465 0.36 23.50 -25.03
N SER A 466 0.08 22.32 -24.46
CA SER A 466 -0.60 21.21 -25.15
C SER A 466 -2.07 21.53 -25.50
N ALA A 467 -2.72 22.44 -24.77
CA ALA A 467 -4.10 22.85 -25.04
C ALA A 467 -4.28 23.50 -26.43
N ARG A 468 -3.20 24.09 -26.96
CA ARG A 468 -3.25 24.80 -28.28
C ARG A 468 -3.57 23.83 -29.41
N GLY A 469 -3.02 22.61 -29.40
CA GLY A 469 -3.29 21.60 -30.43
C GLY A 469 -4.77 21.20 -30.47
N ILE A 470 -5.39 21.03 -29.30
CA ILE A 470 -6.83 20.73 -29.20
C ILE A 470 -7.67 21.90 -29.68
N LEU A 471 -7.36 23.14 -29.24
CA LEU A 471 -8.10 24.34 -29.63
C LEU A 471 -8.08 24.58 -31.12
N LYS A 472 -6.99 24.25 -31.81
CA LYS A 472 -6.85 24.37 -33.25
C LYS A 472 -7.39 23.17 -34.04
N GLY A 473 -7.79 22.09 -33.39
CA GLY A 473 -8.19 20.84 -34.03
C GLY A 473 -7.02 20.02 -34.62
N GLU A 474 -5.80 20.35 -34.26
CA GLU A 474 -4.57 19.63 -34.68
C GLU A 474 -4.41 18.29 -33.96
N SER A 475 -5.02 18.15 -32.77
CA SER A 475 -5.01 16.94 -31.95
C SER A 475 -6.39 16.62 -31.42
N LYS A 476 -6.64 15.32 -31.15
CA LYS A 476 -7.90 14.84 -30.59
C LYS A 476 -7.79 14.66 -29.08
N ALA A 477 -8.90 14.90 -28.37
CA ALA A 477 -9.06 14.59 -26.95
C ALA A 477 -9.94 13.36 -26.80
N ILE A 478 -9.34 12.20 -26.52
CA ILE A 478 -10.09 10.98 -26.21
C ILE A 478 -10.39 10.98 -24.72
N LEU A 479 -11.66 11.03 -24.39
CA LEU A 479 -12.16 11.13 -23.02
C LEU A 479 -12.89 9.85 -22.61
N ARG A 480 -12.86 9.54 -21.30
CA ARG A 480 -13.69 8.48 -20.70
C ARG A 480 -15.09 9.01 -20.45
N GLU A 481 -16.12 8.21 -20.71
CA GLU A 481 -17.46 8.53 -20.24
C GLU A 481 -17.50 8.59 -18.71
N ALA A 482 -18.27 9.53 -18.16
CA ALA A 482 -18.52 9.57 -16.74
C ALA A 482 -19.23 8.27 -16.31
N THR A 483 -18.66 7.54 -15.36
CA THR A 483 -19.32 6.36 -14.82
C THR A 483 -20.62 6.77 -14.14
N ALA A 484 -21.74 6.21 -14.60
CA ALA A 484 -23.03 6.43 -13.94
C ALA A 484 -22.92 5.93 -12.48
N ALA A 485 -23.18 6.82 -11.51
CA ALA A 485 -23.25 6.45 -10.12
C ALA A 485 -24.30 5.34 -9.96
N GLY A 486 -23.85 4.13 -9.57
CA GLY A 486 -24.78 3.04 -9.28
C GLY A 486 -24.69 1.81 -10.18
N SER A 487 -23.70 1.70 -11.07
CA SER A 487 -23.41 0.40 -11.69
C SER A 487 -22.65 -0.51 -10.71
N THR A 488 -23.35 -0.92 -9.65
CA THR A 488 -22.98 -2.13 -8.94
C THR A 488 -22.98 -3.25 -9.96
N CYS A 489 -21.80 -3.83 -10.20
CA CYS A 489 -21.65 -5.03 -11.01
C CYS A 489 -22.47 -6.15 -10.35
N LYS A 490 -23.77 -6.25 -10.68
CA LYS A 490 -24.58 -7.39 -10.32
C LYS A 490 -23.90 -8.60 -10.96
N ARG A 491 -23.24 -9.36 -10.13
CA ARG A 491 -22.65 -10.65 -10.48
C ARG A 491 -23.78 -11.51 -11.04
N VAL A 492 -23.88 -11.54 -12.38
CA VAL A 492 -24.77 -12.47 -13.07
C VAL A 492 -24.15 -13.85 -12.92
N VAL A 493 -24.45 -14.48 -11.79
CA VAL A 493 -24.33 -15.93 -11.65
C VAL A 493 -25.48 -16.50 -12.51
N LYS A 494 -25.21 -16.68 -13.80
CA LYS A 494 -26.05 -17.54 -14.62
C LYS A 494 -25.85 -18.96 -14.13
N ALA A 495 -26.71 -19.39 -13.22
CA ALA A 495 -26.94 -20.82 -12.99
C ALA A 495 -27.48 -21.41 -14.31
N LYS A 496 -26.63 -22.10 -15.05
CA LYS A 496 -27.07 -22.97 -16.14
C LYS A 496 -27.74 -24.20 -15.49
N THR A 497 -29.04 -24.15 -15.29
CA THR A 497 -29.86 -25.35 -15.17
C THR A 497 -29.96 -25.99 -16.54
N ALA A 498 -29.04 -26.90 -16.84
CA ALA A 498 -29.18 -27.79 -17.99
C ALA A 498 -30.06 -28.97 -17.58
N LYS A 499 -31.27 -29.00 -18.10
CA LYS A 499 -32.10 -30.24 -18.19
C LYS A 499 -31.31 -31.28 -19.00
N ARG A 500 -30.98 -32.37 -18.37
CA ARG A 500 -30.35 -33.52 -19.01
C ARG A 500 -31.43 -34.53 -19.39
N ALA A 501 -31.64 -34.65 -20.70
CA ALA A 501 -32.30 -35.83 -21.26
C ALA A 501 -31.26 -36.96 -21.42
N ALA A 502 -31.64 -38.14 -21.02
CA ALA A 502 -30.83 -39.32 -21.04
C ALA A 502 -30.65 -39.88 -22.49
N THR A 503 -29.41 -40.23 -22.85
CA THR A 503 -29.18 -41.40 -23.73
C THR A 503 -27.81 -42.00 -23.41
N SER A 504 -27.78 -43.29 -23.35
CA SER A 504 -26.70 -44.20 -22.99
C SER A 504 -25.67 -44.39 -24.10
N SER A 505 -24.37 -44.51 -23.75
CA SER A 505 -23.53 -45.64 -24.22
C SER A 505 -22.07 -45.48 -23.77
N SER A 506 -21.59 -46.51 -23.09
CA SER A 506 -20.31 -47.24 -23.04
C SER A 506 -18.96 -46.54 -23.33
N ALA A 507 -18.03 -46.66 -22.41
CA ALA A 507 -16.68 -47.25 -22.39
C ALA A 507 -15.66 -46.46 -21.53
N SER A 508 -14.95 -47.23 -20.72
CA SER A 508 -13.97 -46.92 -19.66
C SER A 508 -12.57 -46.54 -20.17
N PRO A 509 -11.52 -46.43 -19.30
CA PRO A 509 -11.32 -45.56 -18.10
C PRO A 509 -9.99 -44.78 -18.20
N GLY A 510 -9.91 -43.65 -17.48
CA GLY A 510 -8.67 -42.90 -17.31
C GLY A 510 -8.72 -42.10 -16.03
N SER A 511 -7.91 -42.50 -15.08
CA SER A 511 -7.74 -41.95 -13.73
C SER A 511 -7.38 -40.47 -13.71
N SER A 512 -8.15 -39.66 -12.97
CA SER A 512 -7.66 -38.45 -12.30
C SER A 512 -8.55 -38.15 -11.12
N LEU A 513 -7.97 -38.17 -9.94
CA LEU A 513 -8.57 -37.90 -8.63
C LEU A 513 -9.04 -36.44 -8.55
N VAL A 514 -10.35 -36.24 -8.48
CA VAL A 514 -10.99 -35.00 -8.04
C VAL A 514 -11.38 -35.23 -6.59
N PRO A 515 -11.03 -34.36 -5.62
CA PRO A 515 -11.48 -34.52 -4.25
C PRO A 515 -12.97 -34.17 -4.12
N ASP A 516 -13.69 -35.01 -3.46
CA ASP A 516 -15.12 -34.95 -3.16
C ASP A 516 -15.54 -33.69 -2.43
N SER A 517 -16.71 -33.19 -2.81
CA SER A 517 -17.41 -32.05 -2.22
C SER A 517 -18.32 -32.45 -1.05
N HIS A 518 -17.79 -33.07 -0.02
CA HIS A 518 -18.49 -33.30 1.25
C HIS A 518 -17.60 -32.93 2.42
N ASP A 519 -17.80 -31.78 3.01
CA ASP A 519 -17.70 -31.38 4.40
C ASP A 519 -17.40 -29.87 4.60
N LYS A 520 -18.22 -28.98 4.08
CA LYS A 520 -18.02 -27.53 4.26
C LYS A 520 -18.53 -27.01 5.61
N SER A 521 -19.40 -27.72 6.34
CA SER A 521 -19.93 -27.24 7.61
C SER A 521 -19.05 -27.60 8.82
N GLY A 522 -18.46 -28.78 8.84
CA GLY A 522 -17.58 -29.22 9.93
C GLY A 522 -16.22 -28.51 9.94
N ASN A 523 -15.69 -28.13 8.78
CA ASN A 523 -14.43 -27.39 8.71
C ASN A 523 -14.56 -25.93 9.17
N ALA A 524 -15.72 -25.30 9.01
CA ALA A 524 -15.96 -23.93 9.45
C ALA A 524 -16.01 -23.83 10.99
N GLY A 525 -16.61 -24.81 11.67
CA GLY A 525 -16.64 -24.88 13.13
C GLY A 525 -15.24 -25.01 13.75
N LEU A 526 -14.49 -26.01 13.29
CA LEU A 526 -13.11 -26.23 13.77
C LEU A 526 -12.20 -25.02 13.48
N LEU A 527 -12.30 -24.39 12.30
CA LEU A 527 -11.54 -23.19 11.99
C LEU A 527 -11.86 -22.03 12.94
N SER A 528 -13.15 -21.86 13.28
CA SER A 528 -13.59 -20.86 14.26
C SER A 528 -13.02 -21.13 15.65
N ALA A 529 -13.07 -22.37 16.11
CA ALA A 529 -12.50 -22.79 17.40
C ALA A 529 -10.97 -22.57 17.45
N LEU A 530 -10.25 -22.92 16.38
CA LEU A 530 -8.81 -22.67 16.23
C LEU A 530 -8.46 -21.18 16.27
N ARG A 531 -9.25 -20.32 15.66
CA ARG A 531 -9.09 -18.84 15.71
C ARG A 531 -9.27 -18.31 17.13
N VAL A 532 -10.34 -18.73 17.81
CA VAL A 532 -10.60 -18.35 19.22
C VAL A 532 -9.46 -18.79 20.12
N TRP A 533 -9.00 -20.05 19.99
CA TRP A 533 -7.86 -20.58 20.74
C TRP A 533 -6.58 -19.78 20.46
N ARG A 534 -6.25 -19.52 19.18
CA ARG A 534 -5.08 -18.72 18.75
C ARG A 534 -5.11 -17.34 19.41
N THR A 535 -6.25 -16.66 19.34
CA THR A 535 -6.43 -15.33 19.95
C THR A 535 -6.24 -15.36 21.46
N GLY A 536 -6.73 -16.41 22.14
CA GLY A 536 -6.51 -16.63 23.56
C GLY A 536 -5.04 -16.86 23.91
N MET A 537 -4.32 -17.64 23.10
CA MET A 537 -2.88 -17.89 23.29
C MET A 537 -2.04 -16.64 23.01
N ALA A 538 -2.38 -15.89 21.98
CA ALA A 538 -1.75 -14.62 21.62
C ALA A 538 -1.85 -13.60 22.77
N ARG A 539 -3.05 -13.45 23.36
CA ARG A 539 -3.27 -12.58 24.55
C ARG A 539 -2.46 -13.01 25.77
N LYS A 540 -2.38 -14.33 26.04
CA LYS A 540 -1.58 -14.85 27.18
C LYS A 540 -0.09 -14.57 27.01
N ARG A 541 0.41 -14.50 25.78
CA ARG A 541 1.82 -14.27 25.47
C ARG A 541 2.15 -12.80 25.17
N GLY A 542 1.15 -11.93 25.00
CA GLY A 542 1.35 -10.53 24.62
C GLY A 542 1.88 -10.37 23.19
N VAL A 543 1.59 -11.32 22.29
CA VAL A 543 2.04 -11.29 20.88
C VAL A 543 0.85 -11.27 19.92
N PRO A 544 1.02 -10.75 18.69
CA PRO A 544 -0.02 -10.80 17.66
C PRO A 544 -0.45 -12.24 17.33
N ALA A 545 -1.73 -12.41 17.01
CA ALA A 545 -2.31 -13.73 16.73
C ALA A 545 -1.60 -14.48 15.59
N TYR A 546 -1.17 -13.78 14.55
CA TYR A 546 -0.45 -14.36 13.41
C TYR A 546 0.96 -14.88 13.77
N VAL A 547 1.57 -14.38 14.85
CA VAL A 547 2.87 -14.90 15.36
C VAL A 547 2.69 -16.31 15.89
N ILE A 548 1.55 -16.61 16.53
CA ILE A 548 1.23 -17.97 16.94
C ILE A 548 1.06 -18.85 15.70
N PHE A 549 0.06 -18.57 14.86
CA PHE A 549 -0.16 -19.24 13.57
C PHE A 549 -0.84 -18.30 12.56
N HIS A 550 -0.40 -18.36 11.32
CA HIS A 550 -1.10 -17.71 10.21
C HIS A 550 -2.43 -18.43 9.91
N ASP A 551 -3.39 -17.71 9.34
CA ASP A 551 -4.69 -18.27 8.96
C ASP A 551 -4.56 -19.46 8.00
N ALA A 552 -3.60 -19.42 7.06
CA ALA A 552 -3.31 -20.53 6.17
C ALA A 552 -2.92 -21.82 6.94
N THR A 553 -2.18 -21.69 8.06
CA THR A 553 -1.83 -22.82 8.91
C THR A 553 -3.06 -23.38 9.62
N LEU A 554 -3.94 -22.50 10.17
CA LEU A 554 -5.19 -22.94 10.81
C LEU A 554 -6.15 -23.59 9.80
N GLU A 555 -6.22 -23.08 8.60
CA GLU A 555 -6.99 -23.69 7.48
C GLU A 555 -6.41 -25.05 7.08
N GLY A 556 -5.07 -25.17 7.06
CA GLY A 556 -4.38 -26.44 6.86
C GLY A 556 -4.72 -27.46 7.94
N ILE A 557 -4.74 -27.06 9.21
CA ILE A 557 -5.14 -27.91 10.34
C ILE A 557 -6.61 -28.31 10.22
N ALA A 558 -7.52 -27.35 9.95
CA ALA A 558 -8.94 -27.61 9.83
C ALA A 558 -9.26 -28.55 8.65
N SER A 559 -8.51 -28.44 7.54
CA SER A 559 -8.68 -29.27 6.36
C SER A 559 -8.11 -30.67 6.52
N SER A 560 -6.91 -30.80 7.11
CA SER A 560 -6.22 -32.07 7.28
C SER A 560 -6.65 -32.86 8.53
N ARG A 561 -7.25 -32.18 9.53
CA ARG A 561 -7.70 -32.75 10.81
C ARG A 561 -6.68 -33.72 11.43
N PRO A 562 -5.47 -33.26 11.73
CA PRO A 562 -4.39 -34.11 12.20
C PRO A 562 -4.73 -34.72 13.55
N LYS A 563 -4.40 -36.01 13.73
CA LYS A 563 -4.66 -36.80 14.96
C LYS A 563 -3.38 -37.08 15.75
N THR A 564 -2.21 -36.87 15.13
CA THR A 564 -0.89 -37.11 15.72
C THR A 564 0.05 -35.94 15.49
N HIS A 565 1.13 -35.85 16.29
CA HIS A 565 2.18 -34.84 16.12
C HIS A 565 2.85 -34.93 14.74
N ASP A 566 3.04 -36.13 14.20
CA ASP A 566 3.65 -36.32 12.87
C ASP A 566 2.75 -35.75 11.77
N GLN A 567 1.44 -35.92 11.89
CA GLN A 567 0.49 -35.30 10.96
C GLN A 567 0.44 -33.78 11.08
N LEU A 568 0.56 -33.23 12.31
CA LEU A 568 0.69 -31.78 12.52
C LEU A 568 1.96 -31.22 11.90
N ARG A 569 3.09 -31.93 12.00
CA ARG A 569 4.39 -31.52 11.44
C ARG A 569 4.35 -31.30 9.92
N VAL A 570 3.48 -32.03 9.21
CA VAL A 570 3.31 -31.90 7.74
C VAL A 570 2.53 -30.64 7.36
N VAL A 571 1.79 -30.04 8.30
CA VAL A 571 1.03 -28.82 8.03
C VAL A 571 1.99 -27.64 7.88
N ALA A 572 1.89 -26.92 6.76
CA ALA A 572 2.72 -25.75 6.49
C ALA A 572 2.59 -24.69 7.60
N GLY A 573 3.72 -24.22 8.13
CA GLY A 573 3.78 -23.25 9.21
C GLY A 573 3.86 -23.83 10.62
N ILE A 574 3.97 -25.17 10.75
CA ILE A 574 4.21 -25.86 12.03
C ILE A 574 5.63 -26.45 12.01
N GLY A 575 6.59 -25.73 12.58
CA GLY A 575 7.94 -26.23 12.84
C GLY A 575 8.06 -26.89 14.21
N ASP A 576 9.22 -27.56 14.47
CA ASP A 576 9.43 -28.35 15.68
C ASP A 576 9.17 -27.58 16.99
N LYS A 577 9.60 -26.32 17.10
CA LYS A 577 9.35 -25.48 18.28
C LYS A 577 7.85 -25.16 18.48
N LYS A 578 7.10 -24.93 17.40
CA LYS A 578 5.66 -24.69 17.49
C LYS A 578 4.90 -25.98 17.78
N LEU A 579 5.38 -27.10 17.26
CA LEU A 579 4.85 -28.43 17.55
C LEU A 579 5.03 -28.80 19.04
N GLU A 580 6.22 -28.60 19.57
CA GLU A 580 6.53 -28.82 21.00
C GLU A 580 5.67 -27.96 21.91
N ARG A 581 5.46 -26.67 21.53
CA ARG A 581 4.78 -25.69 22.38
C ARG A 581 3.26 -25.78 22.31
N TYR A 582 2.69 -26.11 21.16
CA TYR A 582 1.25 -26.01 20.87
C TYR A 582 0.61 -27.31 20.37
N GLY A 583 1.41 -28.32 20.05
CA GLY A 583 0.94 -29.56 19.40
C GLY A 583 -0.16 -30.26 20.18
N ASP A 584 0.03 -30.47 21.49
CA ASP A 584 -0.96 -31.14 22.34
C ASP A 584 -2.30 -30.37 22.39
N ALA A 585 -2.25 -29.04 22.52
CA ALA A 585 -3.43 -28.21 22.59
C ALA A 585 -4.21 -28.19 21.25
N LEU A 586 -3.48 -28.19 20.13
CA LEU A 586 -4.10 -28.28 18.79
C LEU A 586 -4.76 -29.63 18.55
N LEU A 587 -4.09 -30.73 18.91
CA LEU A 587 -4.65 -32.09 18.79
C LEU A 587 -5.89 -32.28 19.65
N LEU A 588 -5.89 -31.69 20.84
CA LEU A 588 -7.05 -31.74 21.75
C LEU A 588 -8.24 -30.99 21.15
N LEU A 589 -8.01 -29.80 20.57
CA LEU A 589 -9.03 -29.01 19.87
C LEU A 589 -9.60 -29.73 18.64
N VAL A 590 -8.72 -30.32 17.83
CA VAL A 590 -9.16 -31.09 16.65
C VAL A 590 -10.01 -32.30 17.07
N ARG A 591 -9.72 -32.94 18.19
CA ARG A 591 -10.54 -34.07 18.72
C ARG A 591 -11.88 -33.61 19.26
N SER A 592 -11.93 -32.49 20.00
CA SER A 592 -13.17 -32.00 20.64
C SER A 592 -14.22 -31.49 19.63
N GLU A 593 -13.85 -31.19 18.41
CA GLU A 593 -14.77 -30.74 17.34
C GLU A 593 -15.16 -31.89 16.38
N VAL A 594 -14.70 -33.10 16.63
CA VAL A 594 -15.02 -34.32 15.83
C VAL A 594 -16.07 -35.17 16.52
N ASP A 595 -16.24 -34.99 17.85
CA ASP A 595 -17.31 -35.61 18.65
C ASP A 595 -18.55 -34.70 18.69
#